data_165f9803a3594ae78a4975e0a95e8e66
#
_entry.id   165f9803a3594ae78a4975e0a95e8e66
#
_cell.length_a   1.000
_cell.length_b   1.000
_cell.length_c   1.000
_cell.angle_alpha   90.00
_cell.angle_beta   90.00
_cell.angle_gamma   90.00
#
_symmetry.space_group_name_H-M   'P 1'
#
loop_
_entity.id
_entity.type
_entity.pdbx_description
1 polymer ?
#
loop_
_entity_poly.entity_id
_entity_poly.type
_entity_poly.pdbx_seq_one_letter_code
_entity_poly.pdbx_strand_id
1 'polypeptide(L)'
;MSDDTSIPIVASIIDGSDEVRSISPIFSAEINTAWRINILYKNILIPTDGSELAAKAVEQGILFAKEIGAKITAMTVTEPFHLLSVAPSQLEYTPIEYKKHAEASAEKVLGIVSAAAKLADVGCETLHVEHEQVYQAIIDAAVSRRCELIVMASHGRRGVSAVVLGSETVKVLTHSKIPVLVYR
;
A
#
# COMPACT_ATOMS: atom_id res chain seq x y z
N MET A 1 -13.79 1.86 -33.26
CA MET A 1 -12.43 2.38 -33.07
C MET A 1 -12.21 2.41 -31.59
N SER A 2 -11.52 1.40 -31.10
CA SER A 2 -11.27 1.13 -29.68
C SER A 2 -9.87 1.64 -29.36
N ASP A 3 -9.78 2.72 -28.58
CA ASP A 3 -8.51 3.22 -28.06
C ASP A 3 -8.10 2.34 -26.86
N ASP A 4 -7.26 1.36 -27.17
CA ASP A 4 -6.53 0.56 -26.18
C ASP A 4 -5.26 1.32 -25.82
N THR A 5 -5.35 2.24 -24.85
CA THR A 5 -4.19 2.87 -24.21
C THR A 5 -3.79 2.07 -22.98
N SER A 6 -3.20 0.89 -23.22
CA SER A 6 -2.51 0.13 -22.18
C SER A 6 -1.22 0.87 -21.76
N ILE A 7 -1.26 1.48 -20.56
CA ILE A 7 -0.07 2.08 -19.93
C ILE A 7 0.80 0.93 -19.41
N PRO A 8 2.09 0.86 -19.75
CA PRO A 8 2.97 -0.20 -19.27
C PRO A 8 3.16 -0.11 -17.75
N ILE A 9 2.99 -1.24 -17.07
CA ILE A 9 3.28 -1.40 -15.65
C ILE A 9 4.79 -1.30 -15.46
N VAL A 10 5.26 -0.21 -14.85
CA VAL A 10 6.66 -0.08 -14.45
C VAL A 10 6.77 -0.54 -12.99
N ALA A 11 7.16 -1.78 -12.78
CA ALA A 11 7.59 -2.27 -11.48
C ALA A 11 9.09 -1.91 -11.33
N SER A 12 9.44 -0.90 -10.52
CA SER A 12 10.82 -0.64 -10.16
C SER A 12 11.12 -1.26 -8.79
N ILE A 13 12.02 -2.22 -8.75
CA ILE A 13 12.60 -2.77 -7.52
C ILE A 13 13.81 -1.89 -7.22
N ILE A 14 13.76 -1.14 -6.11
CA ILE A 14 14.93 -0.38 -5.64
C ILE A 14 15.70 -1.31 -4.70
N ASP A 15 16.82 -1.82 -5.17
CA ASP A 15 17.84 -2.41 -4.32
C ASP A 15 18.88 -1.32 -4.00
N GLY A 16 19.46 -1.36 -2.82
CA GLY A 16 20.29 -0.30 -2.25
C GLY A 16 21.69 -0.14 -2.85
N SER A 17 21.89 -0.40 -4.13
CA SER A 17 23.15 -0.16 -4.84
C SER A 17 22.99 0.98 -5.84
N ASP A 18 23.78 2.03 -5.66
CA ASP A 18 23.88 3.23 -6.50
C ASP A 18 24.33 2.93 -7.94
N GLU A 19 23.45 2.42 -8.80
CA GLU A 19 23.62 2.48 -10.25
C GLU A 19 22.29 2.71 -10.95
N VAL A 20 22.02 3.97 -11.26
CA VAL A 20 20.94 4.37 -12.17
C VAL A 20 21.34 3.94 -13.59
N ARG A 21 20.90 2.77 -14.02
CA ARG A 21 21.04 2.37 -15.42
C ARG A 21 20.11 3.20 -16.30
N SER A 22 20.71 3.87 -17.24
CA SER A 22 20.19 4.73 -18.28
C SER A 22 18.83 4.33 -18.82
N ILE A 23 17.82 5.14 -18.53
CA ILE A 23 16.55 5.17 -19.23
C ILE A 23 16.78 5.82 -20.60
N SER A 24 16.22 5.20 -21.64
CA SER A 24 16.30 5.55 -23.06
C SER A 24 16.32 7.06 -23.39
N PRO A 25 17.08 7.51 -24.41
CA PRO A 25 17.31 8.93 -24.74
C PRO A 25 16.10 9.71 -25.27
N ILE A 26 14.91 9.15 -25.26
CA ILE A 26 13.65 9.81 -25.64
C ILE A 26 13.19 10.85 -24.59
N PHE A 27 13.74 10.80 -23.36
CA PHE A 27 13.37 11.68 -22.25
C PHE A 27 14.36 12.82 -21.95
N SER A 28 15.36 13.05 -22.81
CA SER A 28 16.36 14.09 -22.60
C SER A 28 16.03 15.39 -23.32
N ALA A 29 14.84 15.96 -23.12
CA ALA A 29 14.59 17.36 -23.50
C ALA A 29 13.83 18.05 -22.37
N GLU A 30 14.55 18.87 -21.60
CA GLU A 30 14.06 19.99 -20.79
C GLU A 30 12.72 19.75 -20.04
N ILE A 31 12.68 18.80 -19.13
CA ILE A 31 11.64 18.77 -18.13
C ILE A 31 11.96 19.87 -17.12
N ASN A 32 11.40 21.06 -17.37
CA ASN A 32 11.43 22.19 -16.45
C ASN A 32 10.97 21.73 -15.06
N THR A 33 11.75 22.05 -14.03
CA THR A 33 11.54 21.62 -12.63
C THR A 33 10.11 21.89 -12.12
N ALA A 34 9.43 22.90 -12.68
CA ALA A 34 8.03 23.21 -12.37
C ALA A 34 7.02 22.14 -12.83
N TRP A 35 7.33 21.31 -13.85
CA TRP A 35 6.47 20.21 -14.31
C TRP A 35 6.63 18.96 -13.45
N ARG A 36 7.74 18.80 -12.76
CA ARG A 36 8.05 17.62 -11.93
C ARG A 36 7.13 17.50 -10.70
N ILE A 37 6.65 18.62 -10.17
CA ILE A 37 5.85 18.63 -8.93
C ILE A 37 4.37 18.38 -9.21
N ASN A 38 3.86 18.66 -10.43
CA ASN A 38 2.42 18.67 -10.70
C ASN A 38 1.88 17.41 -11.40
N ILE A 39 2.72 16.45 -11.77
CA ILE A 39 2.32 15.24 -12.52
C ILE A 39 2.38 13.97 -11.69
N LEU A 40 3.14 13.98 -10.59
CA LEU A 40 3.25 12.83 -9.71
C LEU A 40 2.05 12.75 -8.74
N TYR A 41 1.70 11.56 -8.40
CA TYR A 41 0.59 11.09 -7.58
C TYR A 41 0.16 12.06 -6.47
N LYS A 42 -1.13 12.39 -6.41
CA LYS A 42 -1.71 13.31 -5.41
C LYS A 42 -2.24 12.57 -4.18
N ASN A 43 -2.62 11.32 -4.34
CA ASN A 43 -3.10 10.46 -3.25
C ASN A 43 -2.50 9.06 -3.38
N ILE A 44 -1.86 8.59 -2.33
CA ILE A 44 -1.17 7.30 -2.28
C ILE A 44 -1.91 6.40 -1.29
N LEU A 45 -2.30 5.19 -1.72
CA LEU A 45 -2.79 4.17 -0.80
C LEU A 45 -1.62 3.44 -0.16
N ILE A 46 -1.61 3.33 1.16
CA ILE A 46 -0.61 2.57 1.91
C ILE A 46 -1.33 1.51 2.76
N PRO A 47 -1.50 0.28 2.24
CA PRO A 47 -2.01 -0.83 3.03
C PRO A 47 -0.95 -1.30 4.04
N THR A 48 -1.40 -1.55 5.26
CA THR A 48 -0.53 -2.04 6.35
C THR A 48 -1.26 -3.05 7.22
N ASP A 49 -0.55 -4.08 7.65
CA ASP A 49 -1.01 -5.06 8.62
C ASP A 49 -0.36 -4.88 10.00
N GLY A 50 0.48 -3.83 10.14
CA GLY A 50 1.23 -3.54 11.35
C GLY A 50 2.44 -4.44 11.58
N SER A 51 2.86 -5.25 10.60
CA SER A 51 4.14 -5.98 10.64
C SER A 51 5.32 -5.03 10.54
N GLU A 52 6.51 -5.49 10.94
CA GLU A 52 7.73 -4.68 10.91
C GLU A 52 8.05 -4.17 9.50
N LEU A 53 7.93 -5.03 8.49
CA LEU A 53 8.18 -4.63 7.10
C LEU A 53 7.10 -3.67 6.58
N ALA A 54 5.83 -3.88 6.97
CA ALA A 54 4.77 -2.95 6.62
C ALA A 54 4.98 -1.58 7.28
N ALA A 55 5.50 -1.55 8.52
CA ALA A 55 5.86 -0.29 9.19
C ALA A 55 6.96 0.46 8.44
N LYS A 56 8.00 -0.24 7.96
CA LYS A 56 9.03 0.36 7.11
C LYS A 56 8.47 0.88 5.78
N ALA A 57 7.59 0.12 5.14
CA ALA A 57 6.92 0.58 3.91
C ALA A 57 6.05 1.82 4.15
N VAL A 58 5.36 1.90 5.29
CA VAL A 58 4.61 3.09 5.71
C VAL A 58 5.53 4.30 5.88
N GLU A 59 6.64 4.14 6.58
CA GLU A 59 7.63 5.21 6.80
C GLU A 59 8.15 5.75 5.46
N GLN A 60 8.60 4.87 4.57
CA GLN A 60 9.09 5.25 3.25
C GLN A 60 7.98 5.86 2.38
N GLY A 61 6.76 5.35 2.46
CA GLY A 61 5.60 5.90 1.77
C GLY A 61 5.24 7.31 2.24
N ILE A 62 5.35 7.59 3.55
CA ILE A 62 5.15 8.93 4.12
C ILE A 62 6.25 9.90 3.64
N LEU A 63 7.52 9.48 3.69
CA LEU A 63 8.63 10.29 3.19
C LEU A 63 8.47 10.60 1.70
N PHE A 64 8.12 9.61 0.90
CA PHE A 64 7.86 9.79 -0.52
C PHE A 64 6.69 10.75 -0.78
N ALA A 65 5.57 10.59 -0.05
CA ALA A 65 4.42 11.48 -0.16
C ALA A 65 4.80 12.94 0.17
N LYS A 66 5.61 13.15 1.21
CA LYS A 66 6.13 14.46 1.57
C LYS A 66 6.93 15.11 0.44
N GLU A 67 7.87 14.37 -0.13
CA GLU A 67 8.76 14.87 -1.20
C GLU A 67 8.00 15.29 -2.46
N ILE A 68 6.88 14.61 -2.77
CA ILE A 68 6.08 14.92 -3.97
C ILE A 68 4.84 15.78 -3.67
N GLY A 69 4.61 16.15 -2.41
CA GLY A 69 3.43 16.93 -2.00
C GLY A 69 2.11 16.17 -2.09
N ALA A 70 2.14 14.85 -1.96
CA ALA A 70 0.95 14.01 -1.95
C ALA A 70 0.37 13.84 -0.54
N LYS A 71 -0.93 13.53 -0.48
CA LYS A 71 -1.54 12.96 0.72
C LYS A 71 -1.52 11.44 0.68
N ILE A 72 -1.75 10.80 1.82
CA ILE A 72 -1.86 9.35 1.91
C ILE A 72 -3.25 8.91 2.40
N THR A 73 -3.64 7.72 1.96
CA THR A 73 -4.73 6.95 2.55
C THR A 73 -4.11 5.69 3.16
N ALA A 74 -3.99 5.67 4.49
CA ALA A 74 -3.52 4.49 5.21
C ALA A 74 -4.67 3.50 5.38
N MET A 75 -4.44 2.24 5.05
CA MET A 75 -5.49 1.21 5.07
C MET A 75 -5.05 -0.03 5.84
N THR A 76 -5.97 -0.60 6.62
CA THR A 76 -5.82 -1.96 7.13
C THR A 76 -7.05 -2.78 6.80
N VAL A 77 -6.84 -4.07 6.52
CA VAL A 77 -7.90 -5.03 6.21
C VAL A 77 -7.93 -6.10 7.29
N THR A 78 -9.13 -6.40 7.79
CA THR A 78 -9.38 -7.53 8.69
C THR A 78 -10.23 -8.56 7.98
N GLU A 79 -9.99 -9.85 8.26
CA GLU A 79 -10.83 -10.94 7.75
C GLU A 79 -12.10 -11.03 8.60
N PRO A 80 -13.28 -11.30 8.00
CA PRO A 80 -14.51 -11.54 8.76
C PRO A 80 -14.39 -12.79 9.63
N PHE A 81 -15.22 -12.86 10.66
CA PHE A 81 -15.30 -14.05 11.52
C PHE A 81 -15.97 -15.21 10.77
N HIS A 82 -15.35 -16.37 10.75
CA HIS A 82 -15.90 -17.60 10.17
C HIS A 82 -16.16 -18.66 11.25
N LEU A 83 -17.41 -19.07 11.41
CA LEU A 83 -17.82 -20.11 12.37
C LEU A 83 -17.11 -21.46 12.18
N LEU A 84 -16.67 -21.74 10.94
CA LEU A 84 -15.95 -22.97 10.58
C LEU A 84 -14.46 -22.71 10.34
N SER A 85 -13.93 -21.60 10.85
CA SER A 85 -12.53 -21.28 10.69
C SER A 85 -11.65 -22.21 11.51
N VAL A 86 -10.61 -22.74 10.89
CA VAL A 86 -9.53 -23.45 11.56
C VAL A 86 -8.38 -22.51 11.99
N ALA A 87 -8.55 -21.21 11.79
CA ALA A 87 -7.53 -20.24 12.17
C ALA A 87 -7.47 -20.13 13.71
N PRO A 88 -6.30 -20.35 14.34
CA PRO A 88 -6.16 -20.32 15.80
C PRO A 88 -6.65 -19.03 16.43
N SER A 89 -6.50 -17.90 15.73
CA SER A 89 -6.93 -16.58 16.17
C SER A 89 -8.45 -16.40 16.29
N GLN A 90 -9.24 -17.31 15.72
CA GLN A 90 -10.72 -17.26 15.80
C GLN A 90 -11.29 -18.29 16.76
N LEU A 91 -10.52 -19.33 17.15
CA LEU A 91 -11.01 -20.42 18.01
C LEU A 91 -11.23 -19.99 19.47
N GLU A 92 -10.59 -18.92 19.92
CA GLU A 92 -10.61 -18.45 21.32
C GLU A 92 -11.68 -17.38 21.59
N TYR A 93 -12.36 -16.87 20.53
CA TYR A 93 -13.26 -15.74 20.64
C TYR A 93 -14.68 -16.06 20.18
N THR A 94 -15.65 -15.42 20.82
CA THR A 94 -16.97 -15.28 20.23
C THR A 94 -16.93 -14.33 19.02
N PRO A 95 -17.90 -14.38 18.08
CA PRO A 95 -17.95 -13.45 16.94
C PRO A 95 -17.86 -11.98 17.35
N ILE A 96 -18.51 -11.61 18.45
CA ILE A 96 -18.54 -10.23 18.96
C ILE A 96 -17.17 -9.82 19.51
N GLU A 97 -16.53 -10.69 20.27
CA GLU A 97 -15.20 -10.43 20.82
C GLU A 97 -14.16 -10.34 19.70
N TYR A 98 -14.22 -11.26 18.73
CA TYR A 98 -13.32 -11.23 17.57
C TYR A 98 -13.43 -9.89 16.82
N LYS A 99 -14.66 -9.46 16.51
CA LYS A 99 -14.89 -8.19 15.83
C LYS A 99 -14.31 -7.01 16.62
N LYS A 100 -14.59 -6.95 17.92
CA LYS A 100 -14.07 -5.91 18.81
C LYS A 100 -12.54 -5.88 18.85
N HIS A 101 -11.90 -7.05 18.90
CA HIS A 101 -10.44 -7.15 18.88
C HIS A 101 -9.86 -6.74 17.51
N ALA A 102 -10.50 -7.14 16.41
CA ALA A 102 -10.08 -6.76 15.07
C ALA A 102 -10.16 -5.24 14.85
N GLU A 103 -11.28 -4.63 15.27
CA GLU A 103 -11.48 -3.17 15.22
C GLU A 103 -10.44 -2.42 16.07
N ALA A 104 -10.24 -2.83 17.33
CA ALA A 104 -9.25 -2.21 18.21
C ALA A 104 -7.81 -2.34 17.69
N SER A 105 -7.47 -3.49 17.09
CA SER A 105 -6.17 -3.70 16.45
C SER A 105 -5.98 -2.81 15.22
N ALA A 106 -7.03 -2.70 14.39
CA ALA A 106 -7.03 -1.83 13.22
C ALA A 106 -6.85 -0.35 13.61
N GLU A 107 -7.61 0.10 14.60
CA GLU A 107 -7.54 1.47 15.12
C GLU A 107 -6.14 1.79 15.66
N LYS A 108 -5.53 0.87 16.40
CA LYS A 108 -4.16 1.02 16.91
C LYS A 108 -3.15 1.17 15.79
N VAL A 109 -3.19 0.29 14.78
CA VAL A 109 -2.26 0.32 13.64
C VAL A 109 -2.43 1.62 12.85
N LEU A 110 -3.66 1.99 12.51
CA LEU A 110 -3.95 3.21 11.75
C LEU A 110 -3.62 4.48 12.54
N GLY A 111 -3.82 4.46 13.86
CA GLY A 111 -3.44 5.57 14.74
C GLY A 111 -1.94 5.85 14.73
N ILE A 112 -1.10 4.81 14.70
CA ILE A 112 0.36 4.94 14.57
C ILE A 112 0.71 5.61 13.24
N VAL A 113 0.11 5.16 12.12
CA VAL A 113 0.37 5.74 10.79
C VAL A 113 -0.07 7.21 10.73
N SER A 114 -1.26 7.51 11.23
CA SER A 114 -1.79 8.88 11.27
C SER A 114 -0.88 9.81 12.08
N ALA A 115 -0.39 9.35 13.23
CA ALA A 115 0.56 10.11 14.04
C ALA A 115 1.88 10.37 13.31
N ALA A 116 2.43 9.35 12.64
CA ALA A 116 3.66 9.48 11.86
C ALA A 116 3.50 10.45 10.68
N ALA A 117 2.40 10.35 9.95
CA ALA A 117 2.08 11.26 8.84
C ALA A 117 1.95 12.72 9.33
N LYS A 118 1.28 12.93 10.48
CA LYS A 118 1.15 14.25 11.09
C LYS A 118 2.50 14.85 11.49
N LEU A 119 3.40 14.04 12.06
CA LEU A 119 4.76 14.48 12.39
C LEU A 119 5.57 14.87 11.14
N ALA A 120 5.31 14.23 10.02
CA ALA A 120 5.94 14.51 8.73
C ALA A 120 5.26 15.67 7.97
N ASP A 121 4.18 16.24 8.48
CA ASP A 121 3.34 17.26 7.80
C ASP A 121 2.73 16.74 6.49
N VAL A 122 2.30 15.46 6.48
CA VAL A 122 1.63 14.79 5.35
C VAL A 122 0.16 14.57 5.68
N GLY A 123 -0.73 15.00 4.79
CA GLY A 123 -2.17 14.73 4.92
C GLY A 123 -2.45 13.22 4.91
N CYS A 124 -3.16 12.71 5.91
CA CYS A 124 -3.44 11.29 6.07
C CYS A 124 -4.93 11.04 6.35
N GLU A 125 -5.56 10.25 5.49
CA GLU A 125 -6.86 9.62 5.76
C GLU A 125 -6.61 8.18 6.23
N THR A 126 -7.44 7.67 7.15
CA THR A 126 -7.37 6.28 7.61
C THR A 126 -8.60 5.50 7.16
N LEU A 127 -8.41 4.24 6.80
CA LEU A 127 -9.48 3.35 6.33
C LEU A 127 -9.30 1.95 6.93
N HIS A 128 -10.30 1.48 7.66
CA HIS A 128 -10.44 0.08 8.06
C HIS A 128 -11.51 -0.58 7.21
N VAL A 129 -11.21 -1.76 6.66
CA VAL A 129 -12.14 -2.56 5.85
C VAL A 129 -12.14 -4.01 6.36
N GLU A 130 -13.33 -4.57 6.54
CA GLU A 130 -13.51 -6.00 6.76
C GLU A 130 -13.81 -6.66 5.40
N HIS A 131 -12.95 -7.59 4.96
CA HIS A 131 -13.09 -8.24 3.66
C HIS A 131 -12.37 -9.58 3.62
N GLU A 132 -12.96 -10.57 2.94
CA GLU A 132 -12.39 -11.92 2.80
C GLU A 132 -11.13 -11.95 1.93
N GLN A 133 -11.07 -11.10 0.91
CA GLN A 133 -9.97 -11.05 -0.05
C GLN A 133 -9.19 -9.74 0.13
N VAL A 134 -8.08 -9.80 0.85
CA VAL A 134 -7.28 -8.62 1.20
C VAL A 134 -6.85 -7.83 -0.04
N TYR A 135 -6.32 -8.51 -1.09
CA TYR A 135 -5.89 -7.84 -2.32
C TYR A 135 -7.02 -7.08 -3.01
N GLN A 136 -8.24 -7.66 -3.02
CA GLN A 136 -9.39 -7.03 -3.66
C GLN A 136 -9.80 -5.77 -2.90
N ALA A 137 -9.87 -5.86 -1.56
CA ALA A 137 -10.16 -4.71 -0.72
C ALA A 137 -9.15 -3.56 -0.94
N ILE A 138 -7.86 -3.89 -1.12
CA ILE A 138 -6.81 -2.90 -1.41
C ILE A 138 -7.08 -2.20 -2.76
N ILE A 139 -7.37 -2.97 -3.82
CA ILE A 139 -7.63 -2.42 -5.14
C ILE A 139 -8.90 -1.57 -5.14
N ASP A 140 -9.98 -2.05 -4.53
CA ASP A 140 -11.26 -1.33 -4.45
C ASP A 140 -11.15 -0.05 -3.63
N ALA A 141 -10.38 -0.07 -2.55
CA ALA A 141 -10.07 1.12 -1.77
C ALA A 141 -9.27 2.14 -2.59
N ALA A 142 -8.26 1.69 -3.33
CA ALA A 142 -7.46 2.58 -4.18
C ALA A 142 -8.33 3.28 -5.23
N VAL A 143 -9.23 2.55 -5.88
CA VAL A 143 -10.16 3.10 -6.87
C VAL A 143 -11.16 4.05 -6.21
N SER A 144 -11.85 3.63 -5.15
CA SER A 144 -12.90 4.42 -4.48
C SER A 144 -12.36 5.70 -3.84
N ARG A 145 -11.12 5.68 -3.32
CA ARG A 145 -10.45 6.84 -2.74
C ARG A 145 -9.66 7.66 -3.76
N ARG A 146 -9.72 7.28 -5.05
CA ARG A 146 -8.99 7.94 -6.14
C ARG A 146 -7.49 8.03 -5.84
N CYS A 147 -6.93 6.94 -5.33
CA CYS A 147 -5.49 6.82 -5.17
C CYS A 147 -4.86 6.53 -6.53
N GLU A 148 -3.73 7.15 -6.80
CA GLU A 148 -3.03 7.07 -8.09
C GLU A 148 -1.79 6.18 -8.01
N LEU A 149 -1.41 5.78 -6.78
CA LEU A 149 -0.31 4.87 -6.48
C LEU A 149 -0.68 4.03 -5.26
N ILE A 150 -0.27 2.77 -5.26
CA ILE A 150 -0.28 1.89 -4.08
C ILE A 150 1.17 1.68 -3.64
N VAL A 151 1.50 1.96 -2.37
CA VAL A 151 2.81 1.68 -1.77
C VAL A 151 2.63 0.62 -0.70
N MET A 152 3.24 -0.54 -0.86
CA MET A 152 3.04 -1.66 0.06
C MET A 152 4.32 -2.46 0.32
N ALA A 153 4.37 -3.16 1.44
CA ALA A 153 5.44 -4.10 1.73
C ALA A 153 5.42 -5.31 0.80
N SER A 154 6.58 -5.89 0.55
CA SER A 154 6.70 -7.11 -0.27
C SER A 154 6.02 -8.33 0.38
N HIS A 155 5.86 -8.35 1.71
CA HIS A 155 5.12 -9.37 2.45
C HIS A 155 4.63 -8.80 3.79
N GLY A 156 3.63 -9.46 4.41
CA GLY A 156 3.09 -9.09 5.71
C GLY A 156 3.49 -10.10 6.80
N ARG A 157 2.66 -10.20 7.85
CA ARG A 157 2.88 -11.03 9.06
C ARG A 157 3.18 -12.52 8.77
N ARG A 158 2.68 -13.06 7.67
CA ARG A 158 2.84 -14.48 7.30
C ARG A 158 4.05 -14.72 6.39
N GLY A 159 4.83 -13.70 6.06
CA GLY A 159 5.99 -13.81 5.18
C GLY A 159 7.18 -14.45 5.87
N VAL A 160 7.68 -15.56 5.31
CA VAL A 160 8.75 -16.38 5.90
C VAL A 160 10.12 -16.19 5.25
N SER A 161 10.25 -15.40 4.20
CA SER A 161 11.51 -15.25 3.47
C SER A 161 11.63 -13.93 2.74
N ALA A 162 12.77 -13.27 2.86
CA ALA A 162 13.11 -12.03 2.16
C ALA A 162 13.20 -12.19 0.61
N VAL A 163 13.10 -13.41 0.11
CA VAL A 163 13.28 -13.72 -1.31
C VAL A 163 11.96 -13.84 -2.08
N VAL A 164 10.85 -14.14 -1.40
CA VAL A 164 9.56 -14.41 -2.05
C VAL A 164 8.56 -13.29 -1.75
N LEU A 165 7.92 -12.76 -2.79
CA LEU A 165 6.80 -11.85 -2.64
C LEU A 165 5.62 -12.56 -1.95
N GLY A 166 4.98 -11.87 -1.00
CA GLY A 166 3.78 -12.37 -0.33
C GLY A 166 2.61 -12.55 -1.30
N SER A 167 1.74 -13.49 -0.99
CA SER A 167 0.59 -13.84 -1.86
C SER A 167 -0.30 -12.64 -2.18
N GLU A 168 -0.58 -11.79 -1.20
CA GLU A 168 -1.40 -10.61 -1.39
C GLU A 168 -0.71 -9.56 -2.27
N THR A 169 0.61 -9.37 -2.09
CA THR A 169 1.41 -8.47 -2.92
C THR A 169 1.41 -8.92 -4.38
N VAL A 170 1.60 -10.23 -4.64
CA VAL A 170 1.53 -10.81 -6.00
C VAL A 170 0.15 -10.57 -6.61
N LYS A 171 -0.93 -10.80 -5.85
CA LYS A 171 -2.30 -10.58 -6.34
C LYS A 171 -2.57 -9.11 -6.66
N VAL A 172 -2.13 -8.17 -5.79
CA VAL A 172 -2.27 -6.73 -6.07
C VAL A 172 -1.52 -6.36 -7.34
N LEU A 173 -0.25 -6.79 -7.50
CA LEU A 173 0.55 -6.54 -8.70
C LEU A 173 -0.08 -7.09 -9.97
N THR A 174 -0.76 -8.24 -9.87
CA THR A 174 -1.36 -8.92 -11.03
C THR A 174 -2.70 -8.30 -11.44
N HIS A 175 -3.49 -7.80 -10.48
CA HIS A 175 -4.88 -7.40 -10.73
C HIS A 175 -5.09 -5.88 -10.70
N SER A 176 -4.16 -5.11 -10.15
CA SER A 176 -4.27 -3.65 -10.08
C SER A 176 -3.99 -3.02 -11.44
N LYS A 177 -4.84 -2.03 -11.80
CA LYS A 177 -4.56 -1.09 -12.89
C LYS A 177 -3.85 0.17 -12.41
N ILE A 178 -3.76 0.36 -11.08
CA ILE A 178 -3.05 1.45 -10.44
C ILE A 178 -1.60 1.00 -10.24
N PRO A 179 -0.59 1.83 -10.52
CA PRO A 179 0.81 1.54 -10.26
C PRO A 179 1.04 1.09 -8.82
N VAL A 180 1.95 0.13 -8.62
CA VAL A 180 2.28 -0.43 -7.31
C VAL A 180 3.77 -0.31 -7.05
N LEU A 181 4.14 0.37 -5.97
CA LEU A 181 5.51 0.43 -5.46
C LEU A 181 5.65 -0.57 -4.30
N VAL A 182 6.54 -1.53 -4.46
CA VAL A 182 6.77 -2.58 -3.47
C VAL A 182 8.06 -2.32 -2.71
N TYR A 183 7.95 -2.18 -1.37
CA TYR A 183 9.08 -2.04 -0.47
C TYR A 183 9.54 -3.42 0.06
N ARG A 184 10.87 -3.64 0.09
CA ARG A 184 11.50 -4.89 0.55
C ARG A 184 12.41 -4.65 1.75
#